data_3d130851f882b3daa3dfd70da5321127
#
_entry.id   3d130851f882b3daa3dfd70da5321127
#
_cell.length_a   1.000
_cell.length_b   1.000
_cell.length_c   1.000
_cell.angle_alpha   90.00
_cell.angle_beta   90.00
_cell.angle_gamma   90.00
#
_symmetry.space_group_name_H-M   'P 1'
#
loop_
_entity.id
_entity.type
_entity.pdbx_description
1 polymer ?
#
loop_
_entity_poly.entity_id
_entity_poly.type
_entity_poly.pdbx_seq_one_letter_code
_entity_poly.pdbx_strand_id
1 'polypeptide(L)'
;FVVAINRAIDSCKTQGVSIDDHFREVTKMVSLGSGAQRPVQDFMLTRYACYLIAQNGDPKKEEIAFAQSYFAVQTRRAEIIEERLSLLSRLDTRERLRASEKQLSQNIYERGVDDKGFGRIRSKGDAALFGGKTTEQMKVRLGVKSGALADHLPTLTIAAKNLATEMTNYNVEQKDLMGE
;
A
#
# COMPACT_ATOMS: atom_id res chain seq x y z
N PHE A 1 3.59 0.51 -36.99
CA PHE A 1 4.35 0.97 -35.80
C PHE A 1 4.02 2.42 -35.48
N VAL A 2 4.10 3.38 -36.40
CA VAL A 2 3.79 4.81 -36.21
C VAL A 2 2.42 5.05 -35.61
N VAL A 3 1.39 4.31 -36.06
CA VAL A 3 0.02 4.42 -35.52
C VAL A 3 -0.04 4.09 -34.04
N ALA A 4 0.68 3.06 -33.59
CA ALA A 4 0.72 2.66 -32.17
C ALA A 4 1.45 3.72 -31.32
N ILE A 5 2.51 4.33 -31.85
CA ILE A 5 3.22 5.44 -31.19
C ILE A 5 2.28 6.64 -31.02
N ASN A 6 1.60 7.06 -32.09
CA ASN A 6 0.70 8.20 -32.04
C ASN A 6 -0.45 7.99 -31.01
N ARG A 7 -1.05 6.80 -30.98
CA ARG A 7 -2.07 6.45 -29.98
C ARG A 7 -1.53 6.46 -28.56
N ALA A 8 -0.29 6.01 -28.37
CA ALA A 8 0.37 6.06 -27.06
C ALA A 8 0.63 7.51 -26.62
N ILE A 9 1.08 8.37 -27.54
CA ILE A 9 1.24 9.82 -27.33
C ILE A 9 -0.10 10.47 -26.97
N ASP A 10 -1.16 10.15 -27.70
CA ASP A 10 -2.50 10.69 -27.41
C ASP A 10 -3.01 10.25 -26.04
N SER A 11 -2.70 9.01 -25.61
CA SER A 11 -3.00 8.55 -24.25
C SER A 11 -2.27 9.38 -23.19
N CYS A 12 -1.00 9.73 -23.41
CA CYS A 12 -0.24 10.62 -22.51
C CYS A 12 -0.87 12.01 -22.43
N LYS A 13 -1.23 12.61 -23.59
CA LYS A 13 -1.90 13.92 -23.64
C LYS A 13 -3.20 13.93 -22.83
N THR A 14 -4.04 12.92 -23.04
CA THR A 14 -5.32 12.81 -22.36
C THR A 14 -5.18 12.69 -20.84
N GLN A 15 -4.09 12.03 -20.37
CA GLN A 15 -3.81 11.86 -18.95
C GLN A 15 -2.98 13.00 -18.34
N GLY A 16 -2.54 13.97 -19.12
CA GLY A 16 -1.67 15.06 -18.66
C GLY A 16 -0.24 14.62 -18.34
N VAL A 17 0.21 13.49 -18.91
CA VAL A 17 1.58 12.99 -18.76
C VAL A 17 2.49 13.68 -19.77
N SER A 18 3.67 14.15 -19.34
CA SER A 18 4.67 14.78 -20.20
C SER A 18 5.13 13.82 -21.29
N ILE A 19 5.01 14.23 -22.55
CA ILE A 19 5.41 13.42 -23.69
C ILE A 19 6.92 13.38 -23.80
N ASP A 20 7.59 14.51 -23.63
CA ASP A 20 9.04 14.65 -23.82
C ASP A 20 9.85 13.79 -22.84
N ASP A 21 9.28 13.49 -21.67
CA ASP A 21 9.89 12.60 -20.68
C ASP A 21 9.86 11.13 -21.11
N HIS A 22 8.94 10.77 -22.00
CA HIS A 22 8.68 9.38 -22.36
C HIS A 22 8.97 9.04 -23.84
N PHE A 23 8.83 10.02 -24.74
CA PHE A 23 9.00 9.87 -26.19
C PHE A 23 9.98 10.92 -26.71
N ARG A 24 11.27 10.63 -26.63
CA ARG A 24 12.29 11.55 -27.13
C ARG A 24 12.63 11.23 -28.59
N GLU A 25 12.38 12.17 -29.50
CA GLU A 25 12.76 12.05 -30.89
C GLU A 25 14.30 12.09 -31.06
N VAL A 26 14.82 11.16 -31.84
CA VAL A 26 16.25 11.06 -32.16
C VAL A 26 16.43 10.70 -33.63
N THR A 27 17.60 11.00 -34.16
CA THR A 27 17.97 10.60 -35.52
C THR A 27 18.89 9.39 -35.46
N LYS A 28 18.50 8.32 -36.16
CA LYS A 28 19.32 7.11 -36.32
C LYS A 28 19.87 7.03 -37.74
N MET A 29 21.15 6.77 -37.88
CA MET A 29 21.78 6.53 -39.17
C MET A 29 21.59 5.06 -39.58
N VAL A 30 21.00 4.82 -40.73
CA VAL A 30 20.77 3.47 -41.25
C VAL A 30 21.65 3.28 -42.49
N SER A 31 22.45 2.20 -42.50
CA SER A 31 23.32 1.85 -43.62
C SER A 31 22.50 1.33 -44.80
N LEU A 32 22.78 1.86 -45.98
CA LEU A 32 22.24 1.39 -47.25
C LEU A 32 23.23 0.38 -47.89
N GLY A 33 22.73 -0.52 -48.75
CA GLY A 33 23.53 -1.60 -49.35
C GLY A 33 24.74 -1.15 -50.17
N SER A 34 24.87 0.16 -50.46
CA SER A 34 26.02 0.78 -51.17
C SER A 34 27.07 1.37 -50.22
N GLY A 35 26.99 1.14 -48.91
CA GLY A 35 27.86 1.76 -47.89
C GLY A 35 27.49 3.19 -47.53
N ALA A 36 26.52 3.80 -48.20
CA ALA A 36 25.96 5.09 -47.82
C ALA A 36 25.09 4.97 -46.57
N GLN A 37 25.01 6.06 -45.78
CA GLN A 37 24.14 6.15 -44.61
C GLN A 37 23.01 7.16 -44.83
N ARG A 38 21.83 6.82 -44.35
CA ARG A 38 20.67 7.71 -44.39
C ARG A 38 20.15 8.00 -42.97
N PRO A 39 19.91 9.28 -42.61
CA PRO A 39 19.24 9.60 -41.37
C PRO A 39 17.78 9.17 -41.43
N VAL A 40 17.30 8.52 -40.36
CA VAL A 40 15.89 8.15 -40.15
C VAL A 40 15.47 8.64 -38.78
N GLN A 41 14.25 9.12 -38.70
CA GLN A 41 13.65 9.46 -37.42
C GLN A 41 13.43 8.19 -36.58
N ASP A 42 13.83 8.24 -35.35
CA ASP A 42 13.66 7.17 -34.35
C ASP A 42 13.25 7.77 -33.02
N PHE A 43 12.94 6.95 -32.04
CA PHE A 43 12.54 7.38 -30.72
C PHE A 43 13.34 6.67 -29.64
N MET A 44 13.81 7.43 -28.67
CA MET A 44 14.21 6.88 -27.37
C MET A 44 12.97 6.83 -26.49
N LEU A 45 12.63 5.64 -26.02
CA LEU A 45 11.39 5.36 -25.29
C LEU A 45 11.70 4.94 -23.86
N THR A 46 10.93 5.45 -22.91
CA THR A 46 10.94 4.89 -21.56
C THR A 46 10.13 3.59 -21.53
N ARG A 47 10.28 2.83 -20.44
CA ARG A 47 9.50 1.62 -20.21
C ARG A 47 7.97 1.89 -20.24
N TYR A 48 7.55 3.05 -19.72
CA TYR A 48 6.15 3.50 -19.75
C TYR A 48 5.65 3.69 -21.19
N ALA A 49 6.42 4.37 -22.03
CA ALA A 49 6.10 4.54 -23.46
C ALA A 49 6.02 3.20 -24.19
N CYS A 50 6.97 2.29 -23.93
CA CYS A 50 6.95 0.93 -24.52
C CYS A 50 5.69 0.17 -24.12
N TYR A 51 5.24 0.32 -22.85
CA TYR A 51 3.99 -0.28 -22.37
C TYR A 51 2.78 0.25 -23.14
N LEU A 52 2.64 1.56 -23.27
CA LEU A 52 1.54 2.18 -24.01
C LEU A 52 1.55 1.80 -25.50
N ILE A 53 2.74 1.73 -26.13
CA ILE A 53 2.87 1.30 -27.52
C ILE A 53 2.45 -0.17 -27.68
N ALA A 54 2.86 -1.04 -26.75
CA ALA A 54 2.47 -2.44 -26.78
C ALA A 54 0.95 -2.61 -26.65
N GLN A 55 0.30 -1.87 -25.75
CA GLN A 55 -1.15 -1.89 -25.61
C GLN A 55 -1.91 -1.45 -26.88
N ASN A 56 -1.35 -0.52 -27.64
CA ASN A 56 -1.93 0.03 -28.85
C ASN A 56 -1.44 -0.67 -30.14
N GLY A 57 -0.57 -1.66 -30.00
CA GLY A 57 0.02 -2.40 -31.12
C GLY A 57 -0.88 -3.54 -31.63
N ASP A 58 -0.57 -4.02 -32.83
CA ASP A 58 -1.26 -5.15 -33.42
C ASP A 58 -0.76 -6.48 -32.80
N PRO A 59 -1.61 -7.23 -32.06
CA PRO A 59 -1.23 -8.46 -31.39
C PRO A 59 -0.87 -9.61 -32.36
N LYS A 60 -1.13 -9.46 -33.64
CA LYS A 60 -0.70 -10.43 -34.66
C LYS A 60 0.81 -10.38 -34.91
N LYS A 61 1.49 -9.32 -34.46
CA LYS A 61 2.94 -9.20 -34.52
C LYS A 61 3.55 -9.85 -33.29
N GLU A 62 4.50 -10.75 -33.50
CA GLU A 62 5.11 -11.54 -32.44
C GLU A 62 5.72 -10.66 -31.34
N GLU A 63 6.43 -9.58 -31.71
CA GLU A 63 7.06 -8.67 -30.77
C GLU A 63 6.03 -7.91 -29.91
N ILE A 64 4.88 -7.57 -30.48
CA ILE A 64 3.78 -6.91 -29.76
C ILE A 64 3.09 -7.90 -28.82
N ALA A 65 2.79 -9.10 -29.29
CA ALA A 65 2.20 -10.16 -28.47
C ALA A 65 3.10 -10.50 -27.27
N PHE A 66 4.41 -10.63 -27.51
CA PHE A 66 5.40 -10.83 -26.45
C PHE A 66 5.39 -9.66 -25.46
N ALA A 67 5.45 -8.42 -25.92
CA ALA A 67 5.47 -7.24 -25.07
C ALA A 67 4.18 -7.11 -24.23
N GLN A 68 3.01 -7.38 -24.82
CA GLN A 68 1.73 -7.39 -24.10
C GLN A 68 1.72 -8.44 -22.98
N SER A 69 2.14 -9.67 -23.28
CA SER A 69 2.23 -10.75 -22.30
C SER A 69 3.25 -10.43 -21.21
N TYR A 70 4.41 -9.90 -21.56
CA TYR A 70 5.44 -9.48 -20.60
C TYR A 70 4.90 -8.42 -19.63
N PHE A 71 4.28 -7.36 -20.14
CA PHE A 71 3.76 -6.29 -19.30
C PHE A 71 2.60 -6.76 -18.43
N ALA A 72 1.70 -7.61 -18.92
CA ALA A 72 0.62 -8.20 -18.13
C ALA A 72 1.17 -8.99 -16.94
N VAL A 73 2.19 -9.84 -17.16
CA VAL A 73 2.86 -10.59 -16.09
C VAL A 73 3.53 -9.67 -15.09
N GLN A 74 4.24 -8.62 -15.55
CA GLN A 74 4.92 -7.69 -14.64
C GLN A 74 3.93 -6.87 -13.79
N THR A 75 2.81 -6.43 -14.38
CA THR A 75 1.75 -5.73 -13.63
C THR A 75 1.18 -6.64 -12.55
N ARG A 76 0.85 -7.88 -12.89
CA ARG A 76 0.33 -8.83 -11.89
C ARG A 76 1.32 -9.14 -10.77
N ARG A 77 2.61 -9.23 -11.09
CA ARG A 77 3.66 -9.39 -10.08
C ARG A 77 3.75 -8.18 -9.15
N ALA A 78 3.66 -6.96 -9.68
CA ALA A 78 3.65 -5.75 -8.87
C ALA A 78 2.45 -5.72 -7.92
N GLU A 79 1.25 -6.01 -8.41
CA GLU A 79 0.03 -6.11 -7.60
C GLU A 79 0.19 -7.11 -6.44
N ILE A 80 0.70 -8.32 -6.72
CA ILE A 80 0.93 -9.35 -5.70
C ILE A 80 1.95 -8.87 -4.64
N ILE A 81 3.01 -8.16 -5.07
CA ILE A 81 4.01 -7.62 -4.14
C ILE A 81 3.37 -6.55 -3.24
N GLU A 82 2.58 -5.63 -3.81
CA GLU A 82 1.88 -4.59 -3.05
C GLU A 82 0.89 -5.20 -2.05
N GLU A 83 0.10 -6.19 -2.46
CA GLU A 83 -0.80 -6.93 -1.58
C GLU A 83 -0.04 -7.57 -0.41
N ARG A 84 1.10 -8.23 -0.67
CA ARG A 84 1.93 -8.86 0.35
C ARG A 84 2.55 -7.85 1.30
N LEU A 85 3.07 -6.73 0.79
CA LEU A 85 3.63 -5.66 1.61
C LEU A 85 2.57 -5.06 2.54
N SER A 86 1.35 -4.85 2.04
CA SER A 86 0.22 -4.38 2.84
C SER A 86 -0.14 -5.38 3.95
N LEU A 87 -0.18 -6.67 3.65
CA LEU A 87 -0.43 -7.71 4.65
C LEU A 87 0.68 -7.79 5.71
N LEU A 88 1.95 -7.72 5.32
CA LEU A 88 3.08 -7.71 6.24
C LEU A 88 3.05 -6.50 7.16
N SER A 89 2.78 -5.30 6.63
CA SER A 89 2.61 -4.08 7.42
C SER A 89 1.47 -4.20 8.45
N ARG A 90 0.36 -4.82 8.04
CA ARG A 90 -0.76 -5.07 8.95
C ARG A 90 -0.38 -6.04 10.08
N LEU A 91 0.32 -7.13 9.76
CA LEU A 91 0.77 -8.11 10.75
C LEU A 91 1.75 -7.50 11.76
N ASP A 92 2.75 -6.75 11.29
CA ASP A 92 3.70 -6.03 12.16
C ASP A 92 2.98 -5.06 13.10
N THR A 93 2.07 -4.24 12.55
CA THR A 93 1.28 -3.28 13.34
C THR A 93 0.44 -3.99 14.40
N ARG A 94 -0.14 -5.16 14.06
CA ARG A 94 -0.94 -5.96 14.99
C ARG A 94 -0.10 -6.61 16.08
N GLU A 95 1.11 -7.04 15.75
CA GLU A 95 2.06 -7.62 16.70
C GLU A 95 2.53 -6.58 17.72
N ARG A 96 2.88 -5.37 17.25
CA ARG A 96 3.20 -4.24 18.13
C ARG A 96 2.07 -3.94 19.10
N LEU A 97 0.83 -3.84 18.62
CA LEU A 97 -0.32 -3.63 19.48
C LEU A 97 -0.46 -4.76 20.53
N ARG A 98 -0.24 -6.02 20.16
CA ARG A 98 -0.26 -7.13 21.12
C ARG A 98 0.80 -6.99 22.21
N ALA A 99 2.00 -6.58 21.85
CA ALA A 99 3.09 -6.35 22.79
C ALA A 99 2.73 -5.23 23.77
N SER A 100 2.25 -4.09 23.28
CA SER A 100 1.82 -2.95 24.09
C SER A 100 0.63 -3.29 25.01
N GLU A 101 -0.36 -4.03 24.51
CA GLU A 101 -1.50 -4.48 25.30
C GLU A 101 -1.08 -5.48 26.40
N LYS A 102 -0.07 -6.32 26.13
CA LYS A 102 0.52 -7.23 27.12
C LYS A 102 1.23 -6.45 28.22
N GLN A 103 2.06 -5.46 27.85
CA GLN A 103 2.73 -4.57 28.81
C GLN A 103 1.71 -3.81 29.66
N LEU A 104 0.67 -3.25 29.03
CA LEU A 104 -0.39 -2.58 29.77
C LEU A 104 -1.08 -3.51 30.77
N SER A 105 -1.35 -4.75 30.37
CA SER A 105 -1.92 -5.75 31.27
C SER A 105 -1.03 -6.00 32.48
N GLN A 106 0.27 -6.18 32.25
CA GLN A 106 1.26 -6.37 33.32
C GLN A 106 1.31 -5.15 34.25
N ASN A 107 1.42 -3.95 33.70
CA ASN A 107 1.45 -2.70 34.45
C ASN A 107 0.20 -2.52 35.34
N ILE A 108 -0.98 -2.89 34.85
CA ILE A 108 -2.24 -2.80 35.57
C ILE A 108 -2.30 -3.82 36.72
N TYR A 109 -1.92 -5.07 36.47
CA TYR A 109 -1.91 -6.12 37.51
C TYR A 109 -0.90 -5.85 38.63
N GLU A 110 0.30 -5.40 38.28
CA GLU A 110 1.34 -5.04 39.27
C GLU A 110 0.90 -3.90 40.21
N ARG A 111 -0.08 -3.10 39.80
CA ARG A 111 -0.64 -1.98 40.57
C ARG A 111 -1.94 -2.32 41.29
N GLY A 112 -2.27 -3.58 41.39
CA GLY A 112 -3.37 -4.10 42.21
C GLY A 112 -4.77 -3.93 41.63
N VAL A 113 -4.87 -3.72 40.31
CA VAL A 113 -6.19 -3.64 39.63
C VAL A 113 -6.69 -5.06 39.31
N ASP A 114 -7.94 -5.33 39.65
CA ASP A 114 -8.59 -6.61 39.40
C ASP A 114 -9.05 -6.77 37.92
N ASP A 115 -9.52 -7.98 37.56
CA ASP A 115 -9.99 -8.27 36.19
C ASP A 115 -11.12 -7.36 35.71
N LYS A 116 -12.01 -6.91 36.64
CA LYS A 116 -13.10 -6.00 36.29
C LYS A 116 -12.59 -4.60 36.03
N GLY A 117 -11.63 -4.13 36.82
CA GLY A 117 -10.93 -2.87 36.62
C GLY A 117 -10.16 -2.87 35.28
N PHE A 118 -9.47 -3.95 34.99
CA PHE A 118 -8.79 -4.13 33.70
C PHE A 118 -9.76 -3.99 32.52
N GLY A 119 -10.90 -4.66 32.57
CA GLY A 119 -11.92 -4.55 31.52
C GLY A 119 -12.44 -3.12 31.35
N ARG A 120 -12.64 -2.38 32.48
CA ARG A 120 -13.07 -0.96 32.47
C ARG A 120 -12.02 -0.05 31.83
N ILE A 121 -10.75 -0.20 32.19
CA ILE A 121 -9.64 0.60 31.65
C ILE A 121 -9.56 0.41 30.14
N ARG A 122 -9.58 -0.83 29.63
CA ARG A 122 -9.56 -1.11 28.20
C ARG A 122 -10.78 -0.53 27.47
N SER A 123 -11.96 -0.68 28.04
CA SER A 123 -13.19 -0.14 27.43
C SER A 123 -13.19 1.39 27.39
N LYS A 124 -12.65 2.07 28.39
CA LYS A 124 -12.48 3.53 28.40
C LYS A 124 -11.47 3.97 27.33
N GLY A 125 -10.35 3.25 27.18
CA GLY A 125 -9.37 3.50 26.13
C GLY A 125 -9.97 3.36 24.72
N ASP A 126 -10.72 2.29 24.49
CA ASP A 126 -11.44 2.09 23.23
C ASP A 126 -12.51 3.18 23.01
N ALA A 127 -13.25 3.57 24.03
CA ALA A 127 -14.25 4.64 23.94
C ALA A 127 -13.61 5.99 23.57
N ALA A 128 -12.46 6.32 24.14
CA ALA A 128 -11.70 7.53 23.77
C ALA A 128 -11.26 7.50 22.30
N LEU A 129 -10.79 6.35 21.82
CA LEU A 129 -10.34 6.18 20.44
C LEU A 129 -11.50 6.19 19.43
N PHE A 130 -12.66 5.65 19.80
CA PHE A 130 -13.80 5.43 18.89
C PHE A 130 -14.95 6.44 19.09
N GLY A 131 -14.68 7.62 19.62
CA GLY A 131 -15.69 8.67 19.77
C GLY A 131 -16.81 8.27 20.73
N GLY A 132 -16.47 7.72 21.89
CA GLY A 132 -17.39 7.32 22.94
C GLY A 132 -17.95 5.90 22.83
N LYS A 133 -17.59 5.15 21.77
CA LYS A 133 -18.08 3.78 21.58
C LYS A 133 -17.19 2.77 22.29
N THR A 134 -17.82 1.91 23.10
CA THR A 134 -17.11 0.81 23.78
C THR A 134 -16.64 -0.27 22.80
N THR A 135 -15.74 -1.14 23.24
CA THR A 135 -15.27 -2.31 22.48
C THR A 135 -16.43 -3.14 21.94
N GLU A 136 -17.45 -3.41 22.77
CA GLU A 136 -18.61 -4.23 22.37
C GLU A 136 -19.48 -3.50 21.33
N GLN A 137 -19.73 -2.20 21.50
CA GLN A 137 -20.46 -1.42 20.51
C GLN A 137 -19.73 -1.37 19.16
N MET A 138 -18.41 -1.30 19.18
CA MET A 138 -17.61 -1.36 17.94
C MET A 138 -17.65 -2.76 17.32
N LYS A 139 -17.61 -3.82 18.10
CA LYS A 139 -17.77 -5.20 17.58
C LYS A 139 -19.13 -5.36 16.89
N VAL A 140 -20.20 -4.91 17.52
CA VAL A 140 -21.56 -4.94 16.92
C VAL A 140 -21.59 -4.16 15.62
N ARG A 141 -21.05 -2.92 15.61
CA ARG A 141 -20.99 -2.08 14.42
C ARG A 141 -20.25 -2.72 13.25
N LEU A 142 -19.17 -3.45 13.52
CA LEU A 142 -18.33 -4.11 12.52
C LEU A 142 -18.77 -5.55 12.21
N GLY A 143 -19.85 -6.04 12.83
CA GLY A 143 -20.36 -7.40 12.64
C GLY A 143 -19.42 -8.49 13.16
N VAL A 144 -18.57 -8.18 14.14
CA VAL A 144 -17.60 -9.11 14.73
C VAL A 144 -18.31 -10.05 15.70
N LYS A 145 -18.45 -11.31 15.31
CA LYS A 145 -19.11 -12.35 16.13
C LYS A 145 -18.17 -12.98 17.17
N SER A 146 -16.88 -13.04 16.89
CA SER A 146 -15.87 -13.64 17.78
C SER A 146 -14.48 -13.06 17.51
N GLY A 147 -13.58 -13.18 18.46
CA GLY A 147 -12.20 -12.72 18.34
C GLY A 147 -11.97 -11.29 18.82
N ALA A 148 -10.74 -10.81 18.61
CA ALA A 148 -10.34 -9.48 19.04
C ALA A 148 -10.83 -8.41 18.05
N LEU A 149 -11.35 -7.29 18.56
CA LEU A 149 -11.78 -6.15 17.75
C LEU A 149 -10.66 -5.70 16.78
N ALA A 150 -9.41 -5.68 17.25
CA ALA A 150 -8.26 -5.23 16.47
C ALA A 150 -8.02 -6.05 15.17
N ASP A 151 -8.48 -7.29 15.10
CA ASP A 151 -8.33 -8.13 13.91
C ASP A 151 -9.23 -7.66 12.75
N HIS A 152 -10.25 -6.87 13.07
CA HIS A 152 -11.25 -6.34 12.14
C HIS A 152 -11.10 -4.83 11.86
N LEU A 153 -10.11 -4.18 12.48
CA LEU A 153 -9.84 -2.75 12.27
C LEU A 153 -8.91 -2.51 11.07
N PRO A 154 -9.00 -1.37 10.39
CA PRO A 154 -8.00 -0.92 9.43
C PRO A 154 -6.62 -0.76 10.09
N THR A 155 -5.54 -0.98 9.32
CA THR A 155 -4.15 -0.88 9.82
C THR A 155 -3.86 0.44 10.51
N LEU A 156 -4.34 1.56 9.97
CA LEU A 156 -4.20 2.88 10.59
C LEU A 156 -4.85 2.95 11.97
N THR A 157 -6.03 2.34 12.13
CA THR A 157 -6.74 2.33 13.43
C THR A 157 -6.02 1.43 14.44
N ILE A 158 -5.43 0.31 13.98
CA ILE A 158 -4.58 -0.54 14.82
C ILE A 158 -3.36 0.24 15.32
N ALA A 159 -2.71 1.01 14.43
CA ALA A 159 -1.57 1.86 14.78
C ALA A 159 -1.95 2.95 15.79
N ALA A 160 -3.09 3.62 15.60
CA ALA A 160 -3.60 4.61 16.54
C ALA A 160 -3.91 3.99 17.92
N LYS A 161 -4.49 2.79 17.94
CA LYS A 161 -4.73 2.04 19.19
C LYS A 161 -3.42 1.66 19.87
N ASN A 162 -2.41 1.23 19.11
CA ASN A 162 -1.07 0.95 19.63
C ASN A 162 -0.46 2.21 20.28
N LEU A 163 -0.48 3.34 19.60
CA LEU A 163 0.03 4.60 20.13
C LEU A 163 -0.68 5.00 21.43
N ALA A 164 -2.01 4.90 21.48
CA ALA A 164 -2.78 5.20 22.70
C ALA A 164 -2.41 4.28 23.87
N THR A 165 -2.19 2.98 23.60
CA THR A 165 -1.77 1.99 24.58
C THR A 165 -0.37 2.29 25.10
N GLU A 166 0.60 2.62 24.22
CA GLU A 166 1.96 3.02 24.58
C GLU A 166 1.98 4.30 25.43
N MET A 167 1.18 5.31 25.05
CA MET A 167 1.03 6.52 25.87
C MET A 167 0.47 6.22 27.25
N THR A 168 -0.45 5.28 27.38
CA THR A 168 -0.99 4.85 28.66
C THR A 168 0.08 4.14 29.48
N ASN A 169 0.82 3.19 28.91
CA ASN A 169 1.94 2.52 29.56
C ASN A 169 2.95 3.54 30.09
N TYR A 170 3.39 4.45 29.24
CA TYR A 170 4.32 5.52 29.61
C TYR A 170 3.82 6.35 30.78
N ASN A 171 2.55 6.80 30.76
CA ASN A 171 1.97 7.60 31.84
C ASN A 171 1.85 6.82 33.15
N VAL A 172 1.47 5.54 33.09
CA VAL A 172 1.35 4.68 34.26
C VAL A 172 2.72 4.47 34.93
N GLU A 173 3.77 4.26 34.12
CA GLU A 173 5.14 4.07 34.62
C GLU A 173 5.74 5.37 35.17
N GLN A 174 5.60 6.48 34.43
CA GLN A 174 6.21 7.77 34.82
C GLN A 174 5.55 8.42 36.05
N LYS A 175 4.26 8.24 36.21
CA LYS A 175 3.50 8.87 37.32
C LYS A 175 3.25 7.93 38.47
N ASP A 176 3.76 6.70 38.40
CA ASP A 176 3.57 5.63 39.40
C ASP A 176 2.10 5.52 39.86
N LEU A 177 1.18 5.53 38.89
CA LEU A 177 -0.26 5.50 39.15
C LEU A 177 -0.65 4.16 39.77
N MET A 178 -1.32 4.18 40.90
CA MET A 178 -1.80 3.00 41.64
C MET A 178 -3.32 2.92 41.63
N GLY A 179 -3.86 1.70 41.60
CA GLY A 179 -5.32 1.46 41.62
C GLY A 179 -5.99 1.75 40.25
N GLU A 180 -7.32 1.94 40.29
CA GLU A 180 -8.16 2.27 39.10
C GLU A 180 -8.18 3.76 38.79
#